data_97ed752ffdb0801bf72794013f0f6243
#
_entry.id   97ed752ffdb0801bf72794013f0f6243
#
_cell.length_a   1.000
_cell.length_b   1.000
_cell.length_c   1.000
_cell.angle_alpha   90.00
_cell.angle_beta   90.00
_cell.angle_gamma   90.00
#
_symmetry.space_group_name_H-M   'P 1'
#
loop_
_entity.id
_entity.type
_entity.pdbx_description
1 polymer ?
#
loop_
_entity_poly.entity_id
_entity_poly.type
_entity_poly.pdbx_seq_one_letter_code
_entity_poly.pdbx_strand_id
1 'polypeptide(L)'
;MKLSIERGTLLKALAQAQSVVERRNTIPILANVLIEAEGANVSFRATDLDIEVLDRAPAMVERAGATTVSAVMLHEIIRKLPDGSLVNLSEDAASGRLTIAAGRSTFSLATLPKEDFPVMATSEYSSNFSAPAPMLRRLFDKAKFAISTEETRYYLNGVYLHVSTGDSGPVLRAVATDGHRLARIDATLPEGAAGMPGVIVPRKTVNELRKLLDDDDATIAVSVSETKVRFATPVITLTSKVIDGTFPDYTRVIPTGNTRRLEVDATEFAKAVDRVATVSSERSRAVKLSLEEDRLILSVNAPDSGAAEEELAVAYQDERLEIGFNAKYLLEIASQVDRENAVFLFNSSGDPTLMREGNDMSAVYVVMPMRV
;
A
#
# COMPACT_ATOMS: atom_id res chain seq x y z
N MET A 1 12.45 -31.90 12.11
CA MET A 1 11.86 -31.58 10.80
C MET A 1 12.78 -31.98 9.67
N LYS A 2 12.26 -32.54 8.53
CA LYS A 2 13.05 -32.79 7.31
C LYS A 2 12.13 -32.71 6.09
N LEU A 3 12.50 -31.91 5.10
CA LEU A 3 11.71 -31.70 3.88
C LEU A 3 12.59 -31.33 2.69
N SER A 4 12.03 -31.49 1.49
CA SER A 4 12.62 -31.01 0.23
C SER A 4 11.59 -30.13 -0.51
N ILE A 5 12.04 -29.01 -1.03
CA ILE A 5 11.21 -28.03 -1.73
C ILE A 5 11.98 -27.42 -2.91
N GLU A 6 11.29 -27.12 -4.00
CA GLU A 6 11.89 -26.44 -5.14
C GLU A 6 12.27 -24.99 -4.76
N ARG A 7 13.43 -24.54 -5.21
CA ARG A 7 14.04 -23.26 -4.85
C ARG A 7 13.14 -22.05 -5.16
N GLY A 8 12.49 -22.00 -6.32
CA GLY A 8 11.63 -20.88 -6.72
C GLY A 8 10.40 -20.78 -5.85
N THR A 9 9.78 -21.90 -5.53
CA THR A 9 8.64 -22.01 -4.59
C THR A 9 9.03 -21.53 -3.21
N LEU A 10 10.17 -21.99 -2.68
CA LEU A 10 10.67 -21.54 -1.38
C LEU A 10 11.02 -20.06 -1.36
N LEU A 11 11.67 -19.56 -2.42
CA LEU A 11 12.03 -18.14 -2.52
C LEU A 11 10.81 -17.24 -2.49
N LYS A 12 9.74 -17.61 -3.21
CA LYS A 12 8.48 -16.83 -3.24
C LYS A 12 7.87 -16.74 -1.85
N ALA A 13 7.74 -17.84 -1.13
CA ALA A 13 7.21 -17.87 0.23
C ALA A 13 8.07 -17.05 1.21
N LEU A 14 9.39 -17.17 1.13
CA LEU A 14 10.32 -16.42 1.99
C LEU A 14 10.34 -14.91 1.67
N ALA A 15 10.08 -14.50 0.44
CA ALA A 15 10.01 -13.09 0.07
C ALA A 15 8.89 -12.35 0.81
N GLN A 16 7.74 -13.00 0.98
CA GLN A 16 6.64 -12.47 1.80
C GLN A 16 7.02 -12.42 3.29
N ALA A 17 7.54 -13.53 3.82
CA ALA A 17 7.92 -13.62 5.23
C ALA A 17 8.97 -12.56 5.61
N GLN A 18 10.04 -12.41 4.81
CA GLN A 18 11.12 -11.48 5.13
C GLN A 18 10.72 -10.00 5.06
N SER A 19 9.66 -9.65 4.33
CA SER A 19 9.21 -8.27 4.20
C SER A 19 8.43 -7.76 5.41
N VAL A 20 7.79 -8.67 6.14
CA VAL A 20 7.10 -8.35 7.40
C VAL A 20 8.09 -8.16 8.54
N VAL A 21 9.18 -8.92 8.54
CA VAL A 21 10.19 -8.91 9.60
C VAL A 21 10.94 -7.57 9.63
N GLU A 22 11.07 -6.98 10.81
CA GLU A 22 11.87 -5.79 11.02
C GLU A 22 13.35 -6.12 11.20
N ARG A 23 14.22 -5.47 10.42
CA ARG A 23 15.67 -5.73 10.45
C ARG A 23 16.34 -5.33 11.79
N ARG A 24 15.75 -4.40 12.53
CA ARG A 24 16.21 -3.93 13.83
C ARG A 24 15.12 -4.16 14.86
N ASN A 25 15.09 -5.37 15.42
CA ASN A 25 14.18 -5.71 16.48
C ASN A 25 14.94 -6.03 17.77
N THR A 26 14.43 -5.56 18.90
CA THR A 26 14.98 -5.88 20.23
C THR A 26 14.60 -7.29 20.70
N ILE A 27 13.61 -7.90 20.06
CA ILE A 27 13.12 -9.26 20.36
C ILE A 27 13.62 -10.22 19.27
N PRO A 28 14.66 -11.05 19.54
CA PRO A 28 15.34 -11.84 18.51
C PRO A 28 14.42 -12.77 17.69
N ILE A 29 13.40 -13.36 18.33
CA ILE A 29 12.48 -14.30 17.64
C ILE A 29 11.68 -13.64 16.51
N LEU A 30 11.41 -12.32 16.58
CA LEU A 30 10.70 -11.56 15.55
C LEU A 30 11.54 -11.33 14.29
N ALA A 31 12.84 -11.60 14.33
CA ALA A 31 13.70 -11.63 13.13
C ALA A 31 13.62 -12.97 12.39
N ASN A 32 12.96 -13.98 12.98
CA ASN A 32 12.87 -15.32 12.43
C ASN A 32 11.57 -15.52 11.65
N VAL A 33 11.59 -16.50 10.76
CA VAL A 33 10.44 -17.15 10.17
C VAL A 33 10.20 -18.49 10.88
N LEU A 34 8.97 -18.74 11.29
CA LEU A 34 8.55 -20.06 11.77
C LEU A 34 8.23 -20.93 10.56
N ILE A 35 8.91 -22.07 10.47
CA ILE A 35 8.74 -23.09 9.42
C ILE A 35 8.06 -24.28 10.04
N GLU A 36 6.90 -24.70 9.53
CA GLU A 36 6.16 -25.86 9.99
C GLU A 36 5.90 -26.79 8.82
N ALA A 37 6.38 -28.03 8.91
CA ALA A 37 6.23 -29.05 7.88
C ALA A 37 5.27 -30.13 8.35
N GLU A 38 4.19 -30.34 7.59
CA GLU A 38 3.16 -31.34 7.90
C GLU A 38 2.52 -31.87 6.61
N GLY A 39 2.33 -33.19 6.55
CA GLY A 39 1.74 -33.85 5.38
C GLY A 39 2.56 -33.66 4.11
N ALA A 40 1.99 -33.02 3.10
CA ALA A 40 2.66 -32.68 1.84
C ALA A 40 2.92 -31.17 1.69
N ASN A 41 2.89 -30.42 2.79
CA ASN A 41 3.00 -28.96 2.79
C ASN A 41 4.00 -28.48 3.83
N VAL A 42 4.52 -27.31 3.56
CA VAL A 42 5.28 -26.49 4.51
C VAL A 42 4.64 -25.12 4.61
N SER A 43 4.57 -24.57 5.81
CA SER A 43 4.14 -23.21 6.05
C SER A 43 5.28 -22.35 6.58
N PHE A 44 5.25 -21.08 6.21
CA PHE A 44 6.20 -20.05 6.61
C PHE A 44 5.41 -18.91 7.27
N ARG A 45 5.66 -18.66 8.55
CA ARG A 45 4.97 -17.61 9.32
C ARG A 45 5.98 -16.58 9.79
N ALA A 46 5.66 -15.30 9.58
CA ALA A 46 6.44 -14.18 10.07
C ALA A 46 5.53 -13.10 10.65
N THR A 47 6.01 -12.40 11.67
CA THR A 47 5.24 -11.35 12.35
C THR A 47 6.16 -10.31 12.97
N ASP A 48 5.66 -9.08 13.11
CA ASP A 48 6.22 -8.01 13.93
C ASP A 48 5.32 -7.65 15.13
N LEU A 49 4.33 -8.50 15.45
CA LEU A 49 3.27 -8.35 16.46
C LEU A 49 2.07 -7.50 16.01
N ASP A 50 2.19 -6.71 14.97
CA ASP A 50 1.09 -5.90 14.43
C ASP A 50 0.56 -6.44 13.09
N ILE A 51 1.43 -7.09 12.34
CA ILE A 51 1.11 -7.78 11.09
C ILE A 51 1.68 -9.21 11.14
N GLU A 52 0.95 -10.16 10.62
CA GLU A 52 1.37 -11.55 10.46
C GLU A 52 1.11 -12.00 9.02
N VAL A 53 2.09 -12.64 8.42
CA VAL A 53 1.94 -13.35 7.15
C VAL A 53 2.13 -14.84 7.37
N LEU A 54 1.27 -15.65 6.76
CA LEU A 54 1.36 -17.10 6.71
C LEU A 54 1.26 -17.52 5.25
N ASP A 55 2.35 -18.05 4.72
CA ASP A 55 2.42 -18.61 3.37
C ASP A 55 2.48 -20.14 3.45
N ARG A 56 1.83 -20.82 2.51
CA ARG A 56 1.82 -22.29 2.41
C ARG A 56 2.30 -22.73 1.03
N ALA A 57 3.21 -23.68 1.02
CA ALA A 57 3.76 -24.22 -0.20
C ALA A 57 3.78 -25.75 -0.18
N PRO A 58 3.63 -26.42 -1.34
CA PRO A 58 3.83 -27.84 -1.43
C PRO A 58 5.29 -28.21 -1.19
N ALA A 59 5.53 -29.29 -0.45
CA ALA A 59 6.86 -29.80 -0.16
C ALA A 59 6.84 -31.32 0.01
N MET A 60 7.96 -31.97 -0.27
CA MET A 60 8.16 -33.38 0.07
C MET A 60 8.61 -33.46 1.53
N VAL A 61 7.72 -33.76 2.43
CA VAL A 61 7.99 -33.85 3.87
C VAL A 61 8.35 -35.28 4.23
N GLU A 62 9.63 -35.51 4.59
CA GLU A 62 10.09 -36.81 5.10
C GLU A 62 9.84 -36.99 6.59
N ARG A 63 9.97 -35.90 7.35
CA ARG A 63 9.71 -35.86 8.80
C ARG A 63 9.03 -34.57 9.19
N ALA A 64 7.83 -34.65 9.68
CA ALA A 64 7.08 -33.50 10.21
C ALA A 64 7.84 -32.83 11.37
N GLY A 65 7.55 -31.56 11.60
CA GLY A 65 8.12 -30.78 12.70
C GLY A 65 8.11 -29.30 12.39
N ALA A 66 8.63 -28.50 13.32
CA ALA A 66 8.67 -27.06 13.20
C ALA A 66 9.93 -26.50 13.83
N THR A 67 10.43 -25.39 13.26
CA THR A 67 11.60 -24.67 13.74
C THR A 67 11.53 -23.19 13.36
N THR A 68 12.34 -22.36 13.97
CA THR A 68 12.46 -20.94 13.57
C THR A 68 13.89 -20.62 13.15
N VAL A 69 14.03 -19.76 12.16
CA VAL A 69 15.35 -19.34 11.62
C VAL A 69 15.26 -17.92 11.09
N SER A 70 16.39 -17.20 11.08
CA SER A 70 16.46 -15.85 10.53
C SER A 70 15.85 -15.76 9.12
N ALA A 71 14.75 -15.01 8.98
CA ALA A 71 14.01 -14.85 7.72
C ALA A 71 14.90 -14.21 6.64
N VAL A 72 15.62 -13.16 7.00
CA VAL A 72 16.51 -12.44 6.06
C VAL A 72 17.66 -13.32 5.59
N MET A 73 18.30 -14.03 6.52
CA MET A 73 19.46 -14.87 6.17
C MET A 73 19.05 -16.08 5.33
N LEU A 74 17.93 -16.74 5.68
CA LEU A 74 17.40 -17.84 4.88
C LEU A 74 17.03 -17.35 3.48
N HIS A 75 16.29 -16.26 3.35
CA HIS A 75 15.93 -15.67 2.06
C HIS A 75 17.17 -15.35 1.20
N GLU A 76 18.20 -14.72 1.78
CA GLU A 76 19.45 -14.38 1.06
C GLU A 76 20.20 -15.61 0.57
N ILE A 77 20.24 -16.71 1.35
CA ILE A 77 20.82 -17.98 0.93
C ILE A 77 20.04 -18.54 -0.26
N ILE A 78 18.72 -18.69 -0.12
CA ILE A 78 17.86 -19.27 -1.16
C ILE A 78 17.91 -18.45 -2.46
N ARG A 79 17.95 -17.13 -2.35
CA ARG A 79 18.05 -16.23 -3.51
C ARG A 79 19.31 -16.44 -4.33
N LYS A 80 20.41 -16.84 -3.69
CA LYS A 80 21.72 -17.05 -4.33
C LYS A 80 21.94 -18.47 -4.86
N LEU A 81 21.06 -19.42 -4.55
CA LEU A 81 21.13 -20.75 -5.10
C LEU A 81 20.74 -20.76 -6.59
N PRO A 82 21.26 -21.70 -7.39
CA PRO A 82 20.88 -21.85 -8.80
C PRO A 82 19.38 -22.09 -8.99
N ASP A 83 18.81 -21.56 -10.05
CA ASP A 83 17.40 -21.77 -10.40
C ASP A 83 17.13 -23.28 -10.65
N GLY A 84 15.91 -23.71 -10.29
CA GLY A 84 15.49 -25.11 -10.40
C GLY A 84 16.14 -26.07 -9.39
N SER A 85 16.94 -25.56 -8.43
CA SER A 85 17.53 -26.40 -7.39
C SER A 85 16.49 -26.98 -6.47
N LEU A 86 16.64 -28.24 -6.09
CA LEU A 86 15.92 -28.84 -4.97
C LEU A 86 16.66 -28.50 -3.67
N VAL A 87 15.96 -27.85 -2.76
CA VAL A 87 16.48 -27.42 -1.45
C VAL A 87 16.01 -28.40 -0.38
N ASN A 88 16.95 -28.97 0.35
CA ASN A 88 16.68 -29.84 1.49
C ASN A 88 16.86 -29.05 2.78
N LEU A 89 15.82 -29.01 3.59
CA LEU A 89 15.83 -28.41 4.93
C LEU A 89 15.79 -29.54 5.96
N SER A 90 16.76 -29.57 6.85
CA SER A 90 16.82 -30.57 7.93
C SER A 90 17.19 -29.89 9.24
N GLU A 91 16.29 -29.96 10.21
CA GLU A 91 16.56 -29.53 11.57
C GLU A 91 17.15 -30.65 12.38
N ASP A 92 18.22 -30.34 13.09
CA ASP A 92 18.78 -31.14 14.17
C ASP A 92 18.46 -30.44 15.50
N ALA A 93 17.41 -30.92 16.18
CA ALA A 93 16.96 -30.36 17.45
C ALA A 93 18.05 -30.46 18.56
N ALA A 94 18.95 -31.43 18.49
CA ALA A 94 20.01 -31.58 19.48
C ALA A 94 21.10 -30.51 19.36
N SER A 95 21.37 -30.05 18.14
CA SER A 95 22.37 -28.99 17.89
C SER A 95 21.75 -27.57 17.82
N GLY A 96 20.42 -27.44 17.82
CA GLY A 96 19.73 -26.15 17.64
C GLY A 96 20.05 -25.49 16.30
N ARG A 97 20.15 -26.29 15.22
CA ARG A 97 20.55 -25.81 13.90
C ARG A 97 19.65 -26.34 12.78
N LEU A 98 19.40 -25.47 11.81
CA LEU A 98 18.78 -25.82 10.53
C LEU A 98 19.87 -25.97 9.49
N THR A 99 20.00 -27.16 8.90
CA THR A 99 20.84 -27.41 7.74
C THR A 99 20.05 -27.20 6.46
N ILE A 100 20.63 -26.42 5.53
CA ILE A 100 20.09 -26.11 4.20
C ILE A 100 21.06 -26.70 3.19
N ALA A 101 20.65 -27.67 2.38
CA ALA A 101 21.49 -28.30 1.38
C ALA A 101 20.85 -28.19 -0.01
N ALA A 102 21.64 -27.76 -1.00
CA ALA A 102 21.24 -27.71 -2.41
C ALA A 102 22.46 -28.02 -3.31
N GLY A 103 22.39 -29.11 -4.07
CA GLY A 103 23.52 -29.59 -4.87
C GLY A 103 24.76 -29.82 -4.02
N ARG A 104 25.81 -29.03 -4.25
CA ARG A 104 27.09 -29.12 -3.52
C ARG A 104 27.19 -28.10 -2.38
N SER A 105 26.19 -27.27 -2.21
CA SER A 105 26.17 -26.20 -1.18
C SER A 105 25.48 -26.70 0.08
N THR A 106 26.07 -26.44 1.24
CA THR A 106 25.48 -26.73 2.53
C THR A 106 25.68 -25.54 3.46
N PHE A 107 24.61 -25.11 4.09
CA PHE A 107 24.58 -24.00 5.08
C PHE A 107 24.00 -24.53 6.38
N SER A 108 24.40 -23.92 7.48
CA SER A 108 23.87 -24.26 8.81
C SER A 108 23.57 -22.99 9.58
N LEU A 109 22.29 -22.76 9.89
CA LEU A 109 21.80 -21.59 10.61
C LEU A 109 21.38 -21.97 12.03
N ALA A 110 21.62 -21.07 12.99
CA ALA A 110 21.11 -21.22 14.34
C ALA A 110 19.57 -21.06 14.33
N THR A 111 18.90 -21.82 15.16
CA THR A 111 17.44 -21.78 15.35
C THR A 111 17.09 -21.26 16.74
N LEU A 112 15.87 -20.78 16.90
CA LEU A 112 15.26 -20.52 18.22
C LEU A 112 14.06 -21.43 18.41
N PRO A 113 13.68 -21.74 19.66
CA PRO A 113 12.52 -22.59 19.95
C PRO A 113 11.24 -22.05 19.29
N LYS A 114 10.46 -22.92 18.67
CA LYS A 114 9.18 -22.53 18.08
C LYS A 114 8.16 -22.03 19.09
N GLU A 115 8.28 -22.49 20.31
CA GLU A 115 7.44 -22.13 21.46
C GLU A 115 7.54 -20.64 21.82
N ASP A 116 8.67 -20.01 21.50
CA ASP A 116 8.93 -18.59 21.72
C ASP A 116 8.34 -17.72 20.59
N PHE A 117 7.88 -18.34 19.49
CA PHE A 117 7.38 -17.59 18.34
C PHE A 117 5.94 -17.13 18.61
N PRO A 118 5.66 -15.81 18.60
CA PRO A 118 4.34 -15.29 18.86
C PRO A 118 3.42 -15.51 17.66
N VAL A 119 2.24 -16.01 17.91
CA VAL A 119 1.17 -16.18 16.92
C VAL A 119 0.06 -15.20 17.24
N MET A 120 -0.44 -14.48 16.25
CA MET A 120 -1.57 -13.59 16.45
C MET A 120 -2.79 -14.40 16.91
N ALA A 121 -3.38 -14.00 18.04
CA ALA A 121 -4.57 -14.64 18.57
C ALA A 121 -5.70 -14.68 17.52
N THR A 122 -6.37 -15.83 17.45
CA THR A 122 -7.57 -15.97 16.61
C THR A 122 -8.62 -14.97 17.10
N SER A 123 -9.22 -14.23 16.17
CA SER A 123 -10.29 -13.27 16.49
C SER A 123 -11.57 -13.70 15.78
N GLU A 124 -12.68 -13.42 16.40
CA GLU A 124 -13.96 -13.45 15.69
C GLU A 124 -14.02 -12.22 14.78
N TYR A 125 -14.35 -12.46 13.53
CA TYR A 125 -14.55 -11.40 12.54
C TYR A 125 -16.04 -11.14 12.40
N SER A 126 -16.44 -9.88 12.53
CA SER A 126 -17.83 -9.45 12.41
C SER A 126 -18.33 -9.45 10.96
N SER A 127 -17.44 -9.35 10.01
CA SER A 127 -17.77 -9.35 8.58
C SER A 127 -16.78 -10.17 7.77
N ASN A 128 -17.31 -10.95 6.84
CA ASN A 128 -16.54 -11.75 5.89
C ASN A 128 -17.13 -11.59 4.49
N PHE A 129 -16.28 -11.29 3.54
CA PHE A 129 -16.67 -11.15 2.14
C PHE A 129 -15.50 -11.50 1.22
N SER A 130 -15.79 -11.61 -0.07
CA SER A 130 -14.77 -11.82 -1.09
C SER A 130 -14.76 -10.67 -2.06
N ALA A 131 -13.57 -10.27 -2.51
CA ALA A 131 -13.39 -9.21 -3.48
C ALA A 131 -12.33 -9.58 -4.53
N PRO A 132 -12.51 -9.20 -5.82
CA PRO A 132 -11.48 -9.36 -6.84
C PRO A 132 -10.21 -8.59 -6.47
N ALA A 133 -9.04 -9.19 -6.71
CA ALA A 133 -7.75 -8.54 -6.46
C ALA A 133 -7.62 -7.17 -7.18
N PRO A 134 -8.04 -7.00 -8.44
CA PRO A 134 -7.99 -5.70 -9.12
C PRO A 134 -8.81 -4.60 -8.41
N MET A 135 -9.96 -4.96 -7.82
CA MET A 135 -10.78 -4.02 -7.05
C MET A 135 -10.04 -3.51 -5.82
N LEU A 136 -9.51 -4.42 -5.00
CA LEU A 136 -8.75 -4.06 -3.80
C LEU A 136 -7.46 -3.30 -4.17
N ARG A 137 -6.78 -3.72 -5.23
CA ARG A 137 -5.61 -3.02 -5.76
C ARG A 137 -5.93 -1.57 -6.07
N ARG A 138 -7.00 -1.32 -6.84
CA ARG A 138 -7.43 0.03 -7.18
C ARG A 138 -7.74 0.87 -5.94
N LEU A 139 -8.48 0.32 -4.98
CA LEU A 139 -8.83 1.01 -3.73
C LEU A 139 -7.58 1.46 -2.96
N PHE A 140 -6.61 0.56 -2.78
CA PHE A 140 -5.43 0.86 -1.97
C PHE A 140 -4.35 1.63 -2.74
N ASP A 141 -4.05 1.27 -3.99
CA ASP A 141 -3.00 1.94 -4.77
C ASP A 141 -3.33 3.40 -5.02
N LYS A 142 -4.59 3.70 -5.39
CA LYS A 142 -5.03 5.08 -5.65
C LYS A 142 -5.22 5.93 -4.37
N ALA A 143 -5.25 5.31 -3.18
CA ALA A 143 -5.37 6.04 -1.92
C ALA A 143 -4.03 6.19 -1.17
N LYS A 144 -3.13 5.21 -1.25
CA LYS A 144 -1.94 5.09 -0.38
C LYS A 144 -0.98 6.29 -0.40
N PHE A 145 -0.91 7.05 -1.51
CA PHE A 145 -0.01 8.20 -1.62
C PHE A 145 -0.38 9.32 -0.64
N ALA A 146 -1.65 9.39 -0.24
CA ALA A 146 -2.17 10.40 0.68
C ALA A 146 -2.07 10.00 2.17
N ILE A 147 -1.56 8.80 2.49
CA ILE A 147 -1.37 8.37 3.88
C ILE A 147 -0.36 9.28 4.58
N SER A 148 -0.70 9.75 5.78
CA SER A 148 0.19 10.55 6.62
C SER A 148 1.40 9.74 7.09
N THR A 149 2.52 10.44 7.29
CA THR A 149 3.73 9.90 7.93
C THR A 149 4.02 10.53 9.29
N GLU A 150 3.14 11.42 9.77
CA GLU A 150 3.29 12.08 11.04
C GLU A 150 2.90 11.18 12.21
N GLU A 151 3.81 10.97 13.15
CA GLU A 151 3.58 10.10 14.31
C GLU A 151 2.51 10.65 15.27
N THR A 152 2.39 11.96 15.36
CA THR A 152 1.41 12.63 16.25
C THR A 152 -0.03 12.48 15.76
N ARG A 153 -0.22 12.25 14.46
CA ARG A 153 -1.53 12.00 13.84
C ARG A 153 -1.65 10.56 13.37
N TYR A 154 -1.32 9.61 14.26
CA TYR A 154 -1.24 8.18 13.95
C TYR A 154 -2.52 7.61 13.30
N TYR A 155 -3.71 8.14 13.63
CA TYR A 155 -4.99 7.76 13.03
C TYR A 155 -5.11 8.12 11.53
N LEU A 156 -4.17 8.89 10.96
CA LEU A 156 -4.03 9.16 9.53
C LEU A 156 -2.94 8.30 8.86
N ASN A 157 -2.24 7.43 9.61
CA ASN A 157 -1.12 6.62 9.10
C ASN A 157 -1.58 5.34 8.39
N GLY A 158 -2.78 5.34 7.83
CA GLY A 158 -3.38 4.23 7.11
C GLY A 158 -4.45 4.67 6.12
N VAL A 159 -5.08 3.69 5.52
CA VAL A 159 -6.26 3.86 4.66
C VAL A 159 -7.50 3.51 5.44
N TYR A 160 -8.44 4.44 5.53
CA TYR A 160 -9.76 4.21 6.11
C TYR A 160 -10.63 3.47 5.11
N LEU A 161 -10.93 2.22 5.40
CA LEU A 161 -11.78 1.35 4.60
C LEU A 161 -13.14 1.19 5.29
N HIS A 162 -14.22 1.59 4.62
CA HIS A 162 -15.57 1.55 5.19
C HIS A 162 -16.64 1.48 4.12
N VAL A 163 -17.85 1.12 4.53
CA VAL A 163 -19.04 1.20 3.68
C VAL A 163 -19.57 2.62 3.69
N SER A 164 -19.95 3.13 2.52
CA SER A 164 -20.53 4.47 2.34
C SER A 164 -21.59 4.43 1.26
N THR A 165 -22.27 5.56 1.08
CA THR A 165 -23.20 5.77 -0.03
C THR A 165 -22.48 6.51 -1.15
N GLY A 166 -22.43 5.92 -2.34
CA GLY A 166 -22.01 6.56 -3.58
C GLY A 166 -23.22 7.04 -4.39
N ASP A 167 -22.95 7.60 -5.58
CA ASP A 167 -23.99 8.15 -6.45
C ASP A 167 -25.01 7.09 -6.92
N SER A 168 -24.55 5.84 -7.07
CA SER A 168 -25.35 4.71 -7.56
C SER A 168 -25.76 3.70 -6.48
N GLY A 169 -25.57 4.02 -5.21
CA GLY A 169 -25.90 3.14 -4.09
C GLY A 169 -24.72 2.87 -3.15
N PRO A 170 -24.78 1.82 -2.32
CA PRO A 170 -23.74 1.52 -1.35
C PRO A 170 -22.43 1.11 -2.03
N VAL A 171 -21.31 1.60 -1.50
CA VAL A 171 -19.95 1.37 -2.01
C VAL A 171 -19.02 0.95 -0.89
N LEU A 172 -17.99 0.20 -1.25
CA LEU A 172 -16.80 0.04 -0.42
C LEU A 172 -15.85 1.20 -0.74
N ARG A 173 -15.53 2.00 0.27
CA ARG A 173 -14.76 3.23 0.13
C ARG A 173 -13.44 3.16 0.85
N ALA A 174 -12.38 3.58 0.19
CA ALA A 174 -11.06 3.78 0.74
C ALA A 174 -10.73 5.28 0.78
N VAL A 175 -10.30 5.79 1.93
CA VAL A 175 -9.93 7.20 2.12
C VAL A 175 -8.57 7.29 2.80
N ALA A 176 -7.73 8.19 2.32
CA ALA A 176 -6.48 8.55 2.98
C ALA A 176 -6.28 10.07 2.92
N THR A 177 -5.66 10.63 3.94
CA THR A 177 -5.30 12.05 4.00
C THR A 177 -4.12 12.29 4.95
N ASP A 178 -3.31 13.28 4.66
CA ASP A 178 -2.26 13.81 5.54
C ASP A 178 -2.60 15.23 6.06
N GLY A 179 -3.83 15.72 5.76
CA GLY A 179 -4.28 17.06 6.11
C GLY A 179 -3.96 18.13 5.06
N HIS A 180 -3.13 17.82 4.05
CA HIS A 180 -2.80 18.72 2.93
C HIS A 180 -3.40 18.23 1.60
N ARG A 181 -3.66 16.95 1.51
CA ARG A 181 -4.31 16.29 0.38
C ARG A 181 -5.15 15.12 0.86
N LEU A 182 -6.09 14.70 0.05
CA LEU A 182 -7.01 13.61 0.33
C LEU A 182 -7.22 12.79 -0.93
N ALA A 183 -7.34 11.48 -0.77
CA ALA A 183 -7.81 10.55 -1.79
C ALA A 183 -9.06 9.83 -1.29
N ARG A 184 -10.11 9.77 -2.10
CA ARG A 184 -11.33 9.01 -1.87
C ARG A 184 -11.60 8.13 -3.08
N ILE A 185 -11.61 6.83 -2.87
CA ILE A 185 -11.79 5.84 -3.93
C ILE A 185 -12.97 4.96 -3.59
N ASP A 186 -13.90 4.82 -4.51
CA ASP A 186 -15.11 4.01 -4.39
C ASP A 186 -15.03 2.78 -5.28
N ALA A 187 -15.53 1.67 -4.80
CA ALA A 187 -15.76 0.46 -5.54
C ALA A 187 -17.14 -0.12 -5.22
N THR A 188 -17.68 -0.93 -6.11
CA THR A 188 -18.93 -1.65 -5.85
C THR A 188 -18.84 -2.41 -4.53
N LEU A 189 -19.86 -2.31 -3.69
CA LEU A 189 -19.87 -3.01 -2.41
C LEU A 189 -19.93 -4.53 -2.63
N PRO A 190 -18.93 -5.31 -2.15
CA PRO A 190 -18.99 -6.77 -2.21
C PRO A 190 -20.14 -7.33 -1.37
N GLU A 191 -20.69 -8.46 -1.80
CA GLU A 191 -21.67 -9.19 -1.02
C GLU A 191 -21.05 -9.62 0.33
N GLY A 192 -21.79 -9.41 1.42
CA GLY A 192 -21.31 -9.68 2.79
C GLY A 192 -20.56 -8.53 3.45
N ALA A 193 -20.21 -7.46 2.72
CA ALA A 193 -19.47 -6.32 3.28
C ALA A 193 -20.37 -5.27 3.96
N ALA A 194 -21.68 -5.29 3.75
CA ALA A 194 -22.59 -4.21 4.17
C ALA A 194 -22.56 -3.90 5.68
N GLY A 195 -22.28 -4.90 6.52
CA GLY A 195 -22.19 -4.74 7.98
C GLY A 195 -20.78 -4.58 8.54
N MET A 196 -19.77 -4.38 7.68
CA MET A 196 -18.39 -4.27 8.17
C MET A 196 -18.18 -2.97 8.97
N PRO A 197 -17.42 -3.02 10.07
CA PRO A 197 -16.99 -1.81 10.75
C PRO A 197 -16.03 -1.02 9.85
N GLY A 198 -16.06 0.31 9.94
CA GLY A 198 -15.02 1.14 9.33
C GLY A 198 -13.70 0.94 10.06
N VAL A 199 -12.63 0.64 9.31
CA VAL A 199 -11.32 0.32 9.88
C VAL A 199 -10.21 1.13 9.20
N ILE A 200 -9.18 1.49 9.96
CA ILE A 200 -7.99 2.16 9.42
C ILE A 200 -6.91 1.10 9.22
N VAL A 201 -6.68 0.72 7.96
CA VAL A 201 -5.67 -0.28 7.57
C VAL A 201 -4.29 0.38 7.57
N PRO A 202 -3.34 -0.07 8.40
CA PRO A 202 -2.03 0.57 8.53
C PRO A 202 -1.26 0.60 7.22
N ARG A 203 -0.43 1.63 7.00
CA ARG A 203 0.40 1.79 5.78
C ARG A 203 1.27 0.57 5.49
N LYS A 204 1.90 -0.04 6.51
CA LYS A 204 2.69 -1.26 6.34
C LYS A 204 1.83 -2.39 5.78
N THR A 205 0.63 -2.58 6.31
CA THR A 205 -0.33 -3.57 5.84
C THR A 205 -0.77 -3.33 4.40
N VAL A 206 -1.04 -2.08 4.03
CA VAL A 206 -1.39 -1.70 2.64
C VAL A 206 -0.26 -2.08 1.68
N ASN A 207 1.00 -1.84 2.06
CA ASN A 207 2.15 -2.18 1.24
C ASN A 207 2.36 -3.69 1.11
N GLU A 208 2.15 -4.46 2.19
CA GLU A 208 2.26 -5.92 2.14
C GLU A 208 1.09 -6.55 1.38
N LEU A 209 -0.12 -6.04 1.57
CA LEU A 209 -1.31 -6.48 0.82
C LEU A 209 -1.11 -6.32 -0.68
N ARG A 210 -0.47 -5.24 -1.14
CA ARG A 210 -0.21 -5.01 -2.57
C ARG A 210 0.46 -6.20 -3.26
N LYS A 211 1.34 -6.92 -2.55
CA LYS A 211 2.04 -8.10 -3.06
C LYS A 211 1.11 -9.32 -3.24
N LEU A 212 0.01 -9.38 -2.49
CA LEU A 212 -1.02 -10.42 -2.64
C LEU A 212 -1.95 -10.13 -3.82
N LEU A 213 -1.98 -8.88 -4.28
CA LEU A 213 -2.92 -8.40 -5.30
C LEU A 213 -2.33 -8.39 -6.73
N ASP A 214 -1.19 -9.04 -6.97
CA ASP A 214 -0.52 -9.03 -8.28
C ASP A 214 -1.21 -9.94 -9.32
N ASP A 215 -1.94 -10.96 -8.86
CA ASP A 215 -2.71 -11.84 -9.74
C ASP A 215 -4.09 -11.24 -10.01
N ASP A 216 -4.36 -10.87 -11.26
CA ASP A 216 -5.62 -10.24 -11.69
C ASP A 216 -6.82 -11.18 -11.58
N ASP A 217 -6.60 -12.48 -11.65
CA ASP A 217 -7.68 -13.49 -11.57
C ASP A 217 -7.95 -13.91 -10.11
N ALA A 218 -7.14 -13.44 -9.16
CA ALA A 218 -7.30 -13.83 -7.77
C ALA A 218 -8.54 -13.21 -7.11
N THR A 219 -9.22 -14.02 -6.34
CA THR A 219 -10.26 -13.58 -5.40
C THR A 219 -9.69 -13.60 -3.98
N ILE A 220 -9.80 -12.48 -3.29
CA ILE A 220 -9.29 -12.29 -1.94
C ILE A 220 -10.44 -12.43 -0.94
N ALA A 221 -10.32 -13.37 -0.02
CA ALA A 221 -11.22 -13.44 1.13
C ALA A 221 -10.80 -12.36 2.14
N VAL A 222 -11.73 -11.48 2.48
CA VAL A 222 -11.53 -10.38 3.43
C VAL A 222 -12.35 -10.64 4.68
N SER A 223 -11.72 -10.57 5.84
CA SER A 223 -12.38 -10.69 7.14
C SER A 223 -12.05 -9.45 7.97
N VAL A 224 -13.06 -8.81 8.55
CA VAL A 224 -12.89 -7.55 9.28
C VAL A 224 -13.54 -7.65 10.66
N SER A 225 -12.85 -7.12 11.65
CA SER A 225 -13.36 -6.84 13.00
C SER A 225 -12.96 -5.43 13.42
N GLU A 226 -13.40 -4.94 14.54
CA GLU A 226 -13.01 -3.63 15.08
C GLU A 226 -11.50 -3.50 15.37
N THR A 227 -10.79 -4.62 15.54
CA THR A 227 -9.38 -4.62 15.94
C THR A 227 -8.45 -5.24 14.91
N LYS A 228 -8.97 -5.99 13.94
CA LYS A 228 -8.16 -6.73 12.97
C LYS A 228 -8.79 -6.77 11.60
N VAL A 229 -7.93 -6.84 10.59
CA VAL A 229 -8.29 -7.15 9.20
C VAL A 229 -7.44 -8.32 8.71
N ARG A 230 -8.04 -9.22 7.94
CA ARG A 230 -7.38 -10.36 7.31
C ARG A 230 -7.70 -10.40 5.83
N PHE A 231 -6.67 -10.61 5.02
CA PHE A 231 -6.74 -10.84 3.59
C PHE A 231 -6.16 -12.20 3.29
N ALA A 232 -6.87 -13.05 2.59
CA ALA A 232 -6.43 -14.41 2.33
C ALA A 232 -6.71 -14.86 0.89
N THR A 233 -5.73 -15.57 0.35
CA THR A 233 -5.84 -16.45 -0.81
C THR A 233 -5.78 -17.91 -0.35
N PRO A 234 -5.93 -18.91 -1.21
CA PRO A 234 -5.74 -20.30 -0.81
C PRO A 234 -4.36 -20.63 -0.22
N VAL A 235 -3.32 -19.85 -0.55
CA VAL A 235 -1.93 -20.11 -0.15
C VAL A 235 -1.38 -19.11 0.85
N ILE A 236 -1.81 -17.84 0.80
CA ILE A 236 -1.26 -16.77 1.65
C ILE A 236 -2.37 -16.17 2.50
N THR A 237 -2.08 -15.93 3.76
CA THR A 237 -2.93 -15.19 4.69
C THR A 237 -2.12 -14.05 5.29
N LEU A 238 -2.63 -12.83 5.13
CA LEU A 238 -2.11 -11.61 5.75
C LEU A 238 -3.11 -11.15 6.81
N THR A 239 -2.70 -11.10 8.06
CA THR A 239 -3.52 -10.60 9.18
C THR A 239 -2.84 -9.38 9.76
N SER A 240 -3.60 -8.33 10.04
CA SER A 240 -3.09 -7.10 10.63
C SER A 240 -4.01 -6.60 11.73
N LYS A 241 -3.44 -6.04 12.78
CA LYS A 241 -4.17 -5.10 13.62
C LYS A 241 -4.54 -3.89 12.79
N VAL A 242 -5.69 -3.29 13.07
CA VAL A 242 -6.07 -1.98 12.53
C VAL A 242 -5.59 -0.87 13.47
N ILE A 243 -5.48 0.35 12.96
CA ILE A 243 -5.14 1.49 13.81
C ILE A 243 -6.33 1.79 14.74
N ASP A 244 -6.08 1.76 16.04
CA ASP A 244 -7.06 2.15 17.05
C ASP A 244 -7.18 3.68 17.08
N GLY A 245 -8.23 4.20 16.48
CA GLY A 245 -8.46 5.64 16.34
C GLY A 245 -9.70 5.95 15.51
N THR A 246 -10.14 7.19 15.60
CA THR A 246 -11.28 7.67 14.80
C THR A 246 -10.76 8.46 13.61
N PHE A 247 -11.06 7.97 12.39
CA PHE A 247 -10.75 8.73 11.18
C PHE A 247 -11.63 9.98 11.12
N PRO A 248 -11.08 11.17 10.78
CA PRO A 248 -11.84 12.40 10.77
C PRO A 248 -12.94 12.39 9.71
N ASP A 249 -13.95 13.23 9.92
CA ASP A 249 -15.02 13.44 8.94
C ASP A 249 -14.46 14.17 7.70
N TYR A 250 -13.96 13.37 6.77
CA TYR A 250 -13.33 13.82 5.53
C TYR A 250 -14.33 14.43 4.54
N THR A 251 -15.64 14.19 4.71
CA THR A 251 -16.67 14.71 3.79
C THR A 251 -16.71 16.23 3.79
N ARG A 252 -16.36 16.84 4.91
CA ARG A 252 -16.32 18.30 5.09
C ARG A 252 -15.20 19.00 4.32
N VAL A 253 -14.16 18.27 3.94
CA VAL A 253 -13.02 18.86 3.22
C VAL A 253 -13.09 18.64 1.72
N ILE A 254 -14.01 17.82 1.24
CA ILE A 254 -14.25 17.63 -0.19
C ILE A 254 -15.11 18.80 -0.70
N PRO A 255 -14.57 19.67 -1.57
CA PRO A 255 -15.31 20.83 -2.03
C PRO A 255 -16.49 20.43 -2.92
N THR A 256 -17.65 21.05 -2.71
CA THR A 256 -18.86 20.81 -3.50
C THR A 256 -19.23 22.00 -4.39
N GLY A 257 -18.60 23.15 -4.18
CA GLY A 257 -18.89 24.41 -4.89
C GLY A 257 -17.88 24.81 -5.95
N ASN A 258 -16.93 23.96 -6.27
CA ASN A 258 -15.91 24.25 -7.27
C ASN A 258 -16.48 24.13 -8.68
N THR A 259 -16.52 25.23 -9.43
CA THR A 259 -17.16 25.30 -10.76
C THR A 259 -16.16 25.56 -11.88
N ARG A 260 -15.02 26.22 -11.61
CA ARG A 260 -14.00 26.52 -12.62
C ARG A 260 -13.29 25.24 -13.03
N ARG A 261 -13.46 24.87 -14.30
CA ARG A 261 -13.01 23.56 -14.80
C ARG A 261 -11.79 23.70 -15.71
N LEU A 262 -10.69 23.10 -15.30
CA LEU A 262 -9.50 22.87 -16.12
C LEU A 262 -9.47 21.41 -16.54
N GLU A 263 -9.25 21.16 -17.83
CA GLU A 263 -8.94 19.83 -18.34
C GLU A 263 -7.59 19.83 -19.07
N VAL A 264 -6.71 18.91 -18.70
CA VAL A 264 -5.35 18.83 -19.20
C VAL A 264 -4.88 17.40 -19.31
N ASP A 265 -4.04 17.09 -20.30
CA ASP A 265 -3.34 15.80 -20.38
C ASP A 265 -2.49 15.62 -19.10
N ALA A 266 -2.76 14.54 -18.35
CA ALA A 266 -2.13 14.30 -17.06
C ALA A 266 -0.62 14.08 -17.18
N THR A 267 -0.16 13.45 -18.28
CA THR A 267 1.25 13.17 -18.51
C THR A 267 2.02 14.45 -18.84
N GLU A 268 1.48 15.28 -19.72
CA GLU A 268 2.12 16.55 -20.08
C GLU A 268 2.12 17.52 -18.92
N PHE A 269 1.02 17.58 -18.15
CA PHE A 269 0.93 18.36 -16.93
C PHE A 269 2.00 17.92 -15.91
N ALA A 270 2.10 16.62 -15.62
CA ALA A 270 3.10 16.10 -14.68
C ALA A 270 4.53 16.42 -15.12
N LYS A 271 4.86 16.22 -16.40
CA LYS A 271 6.18 16.56 -16.94
C LYS A 271 6.50 18.05 -16.82
N ALA A 272 5.54 18.93 -17.09
CA ALA A 272 5.71 20.37 -16.98
C ALA A 272 5.88 20.80 -15.51
N VAL A 273 5.08 20.26 -14.59
CA VAL A 273 5.25 20.49 -13.15
C VAL A 273 6.64 20.04 -12.68
N ASP A 274 7.10 18.87 -13.11
CA ASP A 274 8.42 18.33 -12.74
C ASP A 274 9.55 19.22 -13.24
N ARG A 275 9.47 19.70 -14.50
CA ARG A 275 10.47 20.63 -15.08
C ARG A 275 10.54 21.96 -14.32
N VAL A 276 9.42 22.64 -14.10
CA VAL A 276 9.43 23.94 -13.40
C VAL A 276 9.80 23.79 -11.92
N ALA A 277 9.42 22.67 -11.30
CA ALA A 277 9.75 22.40 -9.91
C ALA A 277 11.25 22.17 -9.66
N THR A 278 12.05 21.92 -10.69
CA THR A 278 13.50 21.71 -10.58
C THR A 278 14.22 22.91 -9.94
N VAL A 279 13.74 24.14 -10.17
CA VAL A 279 14.32 25.37 -9.57
C VAL A 279 13.67 25.74 -8.22
N SER A 280 12.65 25.00 -7.78
CA SER A 280 12.01 25.28 -6.49
C SER A 280 12.95 24.96 -5.33
N SER A 281 12.83 25.72 -4.23
CA SER A 281 13.58 25.40 -3.01
C SER A 281 13.03 24.11 -2.37
N GLU A 282 13.91 23.33 -1.74
CA GLU A 282 13.48 22.12 -0.98
C GLU A 282 12.46 22.43 0.11
N ARG A 283 12.43 23.65 0.61
CA ARG A 283 11.51 24.07 1.69
C ARG A 283 10.11 24.39 1.18
N SER A 284 9.96 25.08 0.06
CA SER A 284 8.65 25.52 -0.41
C SER A 284 8.01 24.56 -1.41
N ARG A 285 8.80 24.00 -2.35
CA ARG A 285 8.30 23.17 -3.46
C ARG A 285 7.02 23.72 -4.10
N ALA A 286 6.82 25.04 -4.02
CA ALA A 286 5.65 25.71 -4.50
C ALA A 286 5.72 25.92 -6.00
N VAL A 287 4.66 25.57 -6.71
CA VAL A 287 4.43 25.86 -8.12
C VAL A 287 3.16 26.70 -8.19
N LYS A 288 3.23 27.85 -8.89
CA LYS A 288 2.08 28.68 -9.18
C LYS A 288 1.47 28.26 -10.52
N LEU A 289 0.17 28.06 -10.53
CA LEU A 289 -0.68 27.86 -11.68
C LEU A 289 -1.38 29.18 -12.00
N SER A 290 -1.17 29.73 -13.19
CA SER A 290 -1.93 30.86 -13.71
C SER A 290 -2.81 30.36 -14.86
N LEU A 291 -4.11 30.33 -14.63
CA LEU A 291 -5.13 29.84 -15.56
C LEU A 291 -5.72 31.02 -16.31
N GLU A 292 -5.72 30.94 -17.63
CA GLU A 292 -6.33 31.87 -18.56
C GLU A 292 -7.06 31.08 -19.66
N GLU A 293 -7.86 31.74 -20.48
CA GLU A 293 -8.60 31.08 -21.56
C GLU A 293 -7.66 30.23 -22.42
N ASP A 294 -7.93 28.92 -22.49
CA ASP A 294 -7.19 27.88 -23.21
C ASP A 294 -5.70 27.75 -22.86
N ARG A 295 -5.27 28.36 -21.75
CA ARG A 295 -3.85 28.42 -21.38
C ARG A 295 -3.63 28.24 -19.87
N LEU A 296 -2.65 27.41 -19.53
CA LEU A 296 -2.11 27.24 -18.18
C LEU A 296 -0.62 27.62 -18.19
N ILE A 297 -0.25 28.55 -17.32
CA ILE A 297 1.16 28.89 -17.09
C ILE A 297 1.55 28.33 -15.72
N LEU A 298 2.56 27.48 -15.71
CA LEU A 298 3.22 26.97 -14.51
C LEU A 298 4.45 27.83 -14.23
N SER A 299 4.59 28.34 -13.03
CA SER A 299 5.75 29.16 -12.68
C SER A 299 6.28 28.89 -11.29
N VAL A 300 7.61 29.00 -11.14
CA VAL A 300 8.33 28.93 -9.88
C VAL A 300 9.28 30.14 -9.84
N ASN A 301 9.29 30.83 -8.71
CA ASN A 301 10.27 31.89 -8.44
C ASN A 301 10.93 31.61 -7.08
N ALA A 302 12.19 31.23 -7.12
CA ALA A 302 13.00 30.94 -5.93
C ALA A 302 14.19 31.91 -5.91
N PRO A 303 14.22 32.90 -5.00
CA PRO A 303 15.25 33.96 -4.99
C PRO A 303 16.68 33.45 -5.03
N ASP A 304 16.95 32.31 -4.38
CA ASP A 304 18.29 31.72 -4.25
C ASP A 304 18.66 30.77 -5.39
N SER A 305 17.66 30.25 -6.15
CA SER A 305 17.87 29.17 -7.13
C SER A 305 17.52 29.57 -8.55
N GLY A 306 16.66 30.59 -8.74
CA GLY A 306 16.24 31.09 -10.05
C GLY A 306 14.73 31.03 -10.27
N ALA A 307 14.33 31.22 -11.53
CA ALA A 307 12.92 31.17 -11.94
C ALA A 307 12.73 30.22 -13.11
N ALA A 308 11.56 29.60 -13.18
CA ALA A 308 11.13 28.81 -14.32
C ALA A 308 9.68 29.12 -14.65
N GLU A 309 9.37 29.08 -15.93
CA GLU A 309 8.02 29.23 -16.45
C GLU A 309 7.80 28.28 -17.62
N GLU A 310 6.64 27.66 -17.67
CA GLU A 310 6.24 26.81 -18.77
C GLU A 310 4.75 26.96 -19.05
N GLU A 311 4.39 27.00 -20.33
CA GLU A 311 3.03 27.16 -20.81
C GLU A 311 2.51 25.84 -21.39
N LEU A 312 1.26 25.52 -21.06
CA LEU A 312 0.52 24.39 -21.60
C LEU A 312 -0.78 24.87 -22.23
N ALA A 313 -1.11 24.33 -23.40
CA ALA A 313 -2.44 24.44 -23.97
C ALA A 313 -3.40 23.51 -23.21
N VAL A 314 -4.51 24.03 -22.75
CA VAL A 314 -5.46 23.33 -21.89
C VAL A 314 -6.89 23.72 -22.27
N ALA A 315 -7.89 22.95 -21.80
CA ALA A 315 -9.28 23.36 -21.87
C ALA A 315 -9.68 24.09 -20.56
N TYR A 316 -9.71 25.41 -20.64
CA TYR A 316 -10.16 26.29 -19.55
C TYR A 316 -10.88 27.51 -20.14
N GLN A 317 -12.11 27.79 -19.69
CA GLN A 317 -12.98 28.85 -20.26
C GLN A 317 -13.56 29.76 -19.17
N ASP A 318 -13.02 29.68 -17.96
CA ASP A 318 -13.47 30.48 -16.82
C ASP A 318 -12.60 31.74 -16.63
N GLU A 319 -12.95 32.55 -15.64
CA GLU A 319 -12.17 33.73 -15.25
C GLU A 319 -10.73 33.36 -14.86
N ARG A 320 -9.79 34.27 -15.12
CA ARG A 320 -8.39 34.13 -14.70
C ARG A 320 -8.30 33.77 -13.22
N LEU A 321 -7.47 32.79 -12.93
CA LEU A 321 -7.19 32.33 -11.57
C LEU A 321 -5.68 32.09 -11.40
N GLU A 322 -5.11 32.60 -10.30
CA GLU A 322 -3.77 32.26 -9.85
C GLU A 322 -3.85 31.48 -8.55
N ILE A 323 -3.21 30.33 -8.48
CA ILE A 323 -3.25 29.44 -7.32
C ILE A 323 -1.92 28.67 -7.21
N GLY A 324 -1.44 28.49 -5.98
CA GLY A 324 -0.21 27.79 -5.70
C GLY A 324 -0.43 26.41 -5.11
N PHE A 325 0.47 25.47 -5.43
CA PHE A 325 0.44 24.12 -4.86
C PHE A 325 1.84 23.59 -4.59
N ASN A 326 1.93 22.60 -3.74
CA ASN A 326 3.12 21.79 -3.59
C ASN A 326 3.30 20.90 -4.85
N ALA A 327 4.41 21.05 -5.55
CA ALA A 327 4.71 20.30 -6.77
C ALA A 327 4.61 18.78 -6.56
N LYS A 328 5.13 18.28 -5.45
CA LYS A 328 5.06 16.85 -5.13
C LYS A 328 3.63 16.35 -5.07
N TYR A 329 2.72 17.13 -4.47
CA TYR A 329 1.31 16.73 -4.38
C TYR A 329 0.63 16.73 -5.74
N LEU A 330 0.93 17.71 -6.60
CA LEU A 330 0.43 17.72 -7.98
C LEU A 330 0.91 16.51 -8.77
N LEU A 331 2.21 16.16 -8.66
CA LEU A 331 2.78 15.00 -9.36
C LEU A 331 2.17 13.69 -8.89
N GLU A 332 2.02 13.50 -7.57
CA GLU A 332 1.44 12.28 -7.01
C GLU A 332 -0.04 12.13 -7.36
N ILE A 333 -0.80 13.23 -7.41
CA ILE A 333 -2.21 13.20 -7.83
C ILE A 333 -2.32 12.97 -9.34
N ALA A 334 -1.53 13.64 -10.16
CA ALA A 334 -1.53 13.45 -11.61
C ALA A 334 -1.17 12.00 -12.00
N SER A 335 -0.30 11.35 -11.23
CA SER A 335 0.05 9.94 -11.43
C SER A 335 -1.09 8.96 -11.17
N GLN A 336 -2.24 9.41 -10.63
CA GLN A 336 -3.41 8.58 -10.42
C GLN A 336 -4.34 8.52 -11.64
N VAL A 337 -4.08 9.33 -12.66
CA VAL A 337 -4.83 9.33 -13.92
C VAL A 337 -4.26 8.28 -14.87
N ASP A 338 -5.08 7.33 -15.31
CA ASP A 338 -4.62 6.18 -16.07
C ASP A 338 -4.88 6.30 -17.58
N ARG A 339 -6.01 6.88 -17.99
CA ARG A 339 -6.53 6.77 -19.38
C ARG A 339 -7.07 8.04 -19.98
N GLU A 340 -7.60 8.95 -19.16
CA GLU A 340 -8.26 10.17 -19.60
C GLU A 340 -7.47 11.41 -19.16
N ASN A 341 -7.97 12.58 -19.51
CA ASN A 341 -7.40 13.84 -19.02
C ASN A 341 -7.65 14.01 -17.52
N ALA A 342 -6.73 14.69 -16.85
CA ALA A 342 -6.94 15.19 -15.51
C ALA A 342 -7.92 16.38 -15.57
N VAL A 343 -8.96 16.32 -14.76
CA VAL A 343 -9.94 17.39 -14.58
C VAL A 343 -9.76 17.99 -13.20
N PHE A 344 -9.36 19.26 -13.16
CA PHE A 344 -9.28 20.05 -11.93
C PHE A 344 -10.49 20.96 -11.82
N LEU A 345 -11.07 21.03 -10.63
CA LEU A 345 -12.18 21.94 -10.31
C LEU A 345 -11.72 22.89 -9.21
N PHE A 346 -11.79 24.20 -9.50
CA PHE A 346 -11.38 25.26 -8.60
C PHE A 346 -12.57 26.13 -8.19
N ASN A 347 -12.44 26.83 -7.06
CA ASN A 347 -13.32 27.92 -6.65
C ASN A 347 -12.52 29.23 -6.58
N SER A 348 -11.67 29.39 -5.58
CA SER A 348 -10.78 30.54 -5.42
C SER A 348 -9.33 30.13 -5.18
N SER A 349 -8.41 31.08 -5.14
CA SER A 349 -6.99 30.84 -4.86
C SER A 349 -6.68 30.30 -3.47
N GLY A 350 -7.63 30.38 -2.54
CA GLY A 350 -7.48 29.92 -1.15
C GLY A 350 -8.26 28.64 -0.84
N ASP A 351 -9.08 28.15 -1.77
CA ASP A 351 -9.96 27.01 -1.54
C ASP A 351 -9.32 25.68 -1.98
N PRO A 352 -9.68 24.57 -1.33
CA PRO A 352 -9.25 23.26 -1.77
C PRO A 352 -9.66 22.97 -3.21
N THR A 353 -8.76 22.38 -3.98
CA THR A 353 -9.01 22.00 -5.38
C THR A 353 -9.34 20.52 -5.44
N LEU A 354 -10.37 20.18 -6.20
CA LEU A 354 -10.74 18.80 -6.49
C LEU A 354 -10.13 18.38 -7.82
N MET A 355 -9.60 17.16 -7.88
CA MET A 355 -9.12 16.52 -9.11
C MET A 355 -9.75 15.15 -9.31
N ARG A 356 -9.98 14.79 -10.56
CA ARG A 356 -10.47 13.47 -10.98
C ARG A 356 -9.98 13.12 -12.40
N GLU A 357 -10.10 11.87 -12.78
CA GLU A 357 -9.88 11.41 -14.15
C GLU A 357 -11.14 11.60 -14.99
N GLY A 358 -11.11 12.46 -15.98
CA GLY A 358 -12.26 12.73 -16.85
C GLY A 358 -13.55 13.00 -16.06
N ASN A 359 -14.56 12.18 -16.28
CA ASN A 359 -15.83 12.24 -15.57
C ASN A 359 -16.01 11.15 -14.48
N ASP A 360 -14.93 10.40 -14.16
CA ASP A 360 -14.99 9.35 -13.13
C ASP A 360 -15.11 9.96 -11.72
N MET A 361 -16.28 9.77 -11.09
CA MET A 361 -16.54 10.18 -9.71
C MET A 361 -16.18 9.12 -8.69
N SER A 362 -15.76 7.94 -9.11
CA SER A 362 -15.36 6.85 -8.20
C SER A 362 -13.95 7.02 -7.64
N ALA A 363 -13.16 7.96 -8.19
CA ALA A 363 -11.86 8.36 -7.65
C ALA A 363 -11.80 9.90 -7.62
N VAL A 364 -11.72 10.45 -6.43
CA VAL A 364 -11.69 11.90 -6.18
C VAL A 364 -10.51 12.24 -5.30
N TYR A 365 -9.76 13.24 -5.71
CA TYR A 365 -8.60 13.74 -5.00
C TYR A 365 -8.80 15.19 -4.63
N VAL A 366 -8.34 15.59 -3.46
CA VAL A 366 -8.37 16.97 -3.00
C VAL A 366 -6.96 17.41 -2.66
N VAL A 367 -6.58 18.61 -3.05
CA VAL A 367 -5.30 19.22 -2.71
C VAL A 367 -5.51 20.61 -2.15
N MET A 368 -4.85 20.89 -1.03
CA MET A 368 -4.89 22.21 -0.39
C MET A 368 -3.95 23.15 -1.11
N PRO A 369 -4.37 24.40 -1.42
CA PRO A 369 -3.49 25.38 -2.03
C PRO A 369 -2.43 25.89 -1.03
N MET A 370 -1.35 26.42 -1.59
CA MET A 370 -0.30 27.12 -0.87
C MET A 370 -0.28 28.59 -1.27
N ARG A 371 0.16 29.44 -0.35
CA ARG A 371 0.44 30.86 -0.71
C ARG A 371 1.72 30.90 -1.55
N VAL A 372 1.65 31.59 -2.68
CA VAL A 372 2.75 31.80 -3.65
C VAL A 372 2.90 33.29 -3.93
#